data_7f119e707977dd83a748f5149e6ea010
#
_entry.id   7f119e707977dd83a748f5149e6ea010
#
_cell.length_a   1.000
_cell.length_b   1.000
_cell.length_c   1.000
_cell.angle_alpha   90.00
_cell.angle_beta   90.00
_cell.angle_gamma   90.00
#
_symmetry.space_group_name_H-M   'P 1'
#
loop_
_entity.id
_entity.type
_entity.pdbx_description
1 polymer ?
#
loop_
_entity_poly.entity_id
_entity_poly.type
_entity_poly.pdbx_seq_one_letter_code
_entity_poly.pdbx_strand_id
1 'polypeptide(L)'
;MQAMRDVQAPSGRFTDIAPVGGGFGGVLWGSAGIVVPWEAYLQYRDAGLLEQHYPAMAAYIDYLESTIDPKTGLSSDAQLGDWLGPQNNALGSAFLATAYHAYDLGIMAQAAELLGRSADAEKYKAMYEKRKAFFNRVFVNADKKTLGLIGGRGMFGGRGRPGATPPPPPEFKLADTQTSYAVGLGMGLFSDENIPFMVNNLADTVARENKDDGGVLRPKYSLMTGFIGTAWISKALSDHGLRDLAYRLLQNNQYPSWLYPIDQGATTIWERLNGYTVENGFGGNNSMNSFNHYSFGAVGYWLMAYSLGIQRGEPGFQKFILQPEPDPTGQMTFAEGYYDSMYGRIRSAWRVGGKTLTYSATVPANTTATLYLPAATPAAVKESGRPAGEAPGVKFLRHESGRAVYQLESGSFLFTVPVI
;
A
#
# COMPACT_ATOMS: atom_id res chain seq x y z
N MET A 1 -13.34 -3.75 14.96
CA MET A 1 -13.73 -2.32 15.16
C MET A 1 -14.25 -2.04 16.57
N GLN A 2 -15.17 -2.83 17.15
CA GLN A 2 -15.68 -2.59 18.52
C GLN A 2 -14.51 -2.53 19.53
N ALA A 3 -13.64 -3.52 19.54
CA ALA A 3 -12.49 -3.54 20.46
C ALA A 3 -11.58 -2.31 20.37
N MET A 4 -11.46 -1.72 19.18
CA MET A 4 -10.68 -0.46 19.00
C MET A 4 -11.38 0.73 19.66
N ARG A 5 -12.73 0.81 19.57
CA ARG A 5 -13.52 1.85 20.25
C ARG A 5 -13.48 1.70 21.76
N ASP A 6 -13.54 0.47 22.26
CA ASP A 6 -13.57 0.18 23.69
C ASP A 6 -12.29 0.64 24.43
N VAL A 7 -11.16 0.69 23.69
CA VAL A 7 -9.86 1.12 24.24
C VAL A 7 -9.41 2.50 23.73
N GLN A 8 -10.26 3.22 22.98
CA GLN A 8 -9.95 4.57 22.55
C GLN A 8 -9.80 5.50 23.77
N ALA A 9 -8.71 6.26 23.80
CA ALA A 9 -8.45 7.18 24.91
C ALA A 9 -9.47 8.33 24.94
N PRO A 10 -9.75 8.93 26.11
CA PRO A 10 -10.62 10.12 26.23
C PRO A 10 -10.21 11.30 25.35
N SER A 11 -8.92 11.38 24.98
CA SER A 11 -8.39 12.37 24.03
C SER A 11 -8.82 12.14 22.58
N GLY A 12 -9.43 11.01 22.27
CA GLY A 12 -9.71 10.55 20.90
C GLY A 12 -8.61 9.69 20.29
N ARG A 13 -7.44 9.53 20.92
CA ARG A 13 -6.34 8.71 20.42
C ARG A 13 -6.75 7.24 20.38
N PHE A 14 -6.60 6.57 19.22
CA PHE A 14 -6.62 5.13 19.18
C PHE A 14 -5.34 4.55 19.76
N THR A 15 -5.47 3.44 20.48
CA THR A 15 -4.31 2.70 21.00
C THR A 15 -3.73 1.79 19.91
N ASP A 16 -2.46 1.45 20.03
CA ASP A 16 -1.80 0.58 19.03
C ASP A 16 -2.23 -0.89 19.16
N ILE A 17 -2.78 -1.26 20.32
CA ILE A 17 -3.13 -2.65 20.65
C ILE A 17 -4.58 -2.69 21.15
N ALA A 18 -5.41 -3.49 20.53
CA ALA A 18 -6.79 -3.75 20.95
C ALA A 18 -6.98 -5.29 21.11
N PRO A 19 -7.74 -5.75 22.11
CA PRO A 19 -8.59 -5.02 23.07
C PRO A 19 -7.89 -4.55 24.35
N VAL A 20 -6.60 -4.79 24.53
CA VAL A 20 -5.90 -4.53 25.82
C VAL A 20 -5.48 -3.08 26.02
N GLY A 21 -5.41 -2.29 24.95
CA GLY A 21 -4.97 -0.91 25.01
C GLY A 21 -3.44 -0.73 25.10
N GLY A 22 -2.99 0.53 25.16
CA GLY A 22 -1.56 0.88 25.24
C GLY A 22 -0.88 0.99 23.88
N GLY A 23 0.45 1.03 23.92
CA GLY A 23 1.29 1.15 22.73
C GLY A 23 1.96 2.52 22.56
N PHE A 24 2.81 2.62 21.56
CA PHE A 24 3.71 3.76 21.31
C PHE A 24 3.94 4.04 19.81
N GLY A 25 3.18 3.37 18.92
CA GLY A 25 3.35 3.48 17.46
C GLY A 25 2.97 4.82 16.86
N GLY A 26 2.19 5.61 17.59
CA GLY A 26 1.73 6.92 17.14
C GLY A 26 0.72 6.85 16.00
N VAL A 27 0.67 7.94 15.21
CA VAL A 27 -0.32 8.06 14.11
C VAL A 27 -0.29 6.90 13.13
N LEU A 28 0.85 6.32 12.85
CA LEU A 28 1.00 5.23 11.87
C LEU A 28 0.29 3.94 12.28
N TRP A 29 0.07 3.73 13.58
CA TRP A 29 -0.71 2.61 14.12
C TRP A 29 -2.14 3.02 14.42
N GLY A 30 -2.34 4.20 15.00
CA GLY A 30 -3.67 4.73 15.34
C GLY A 30 -4.58 4.95 14.12
N SER A 31 -4.01 5.26 12.95
CA SER A 31 -4.75 5.39 11.68
C SER A 31 -5.53 4.13 11.30
N ALA A 32 -5.21 2.97 11.87
CA ALA A 32 -6.04 1.77 11.72
C ALA A 32 -7.50 2.02 12.15
N GLY A 33 -7.73 2.92 13.10
CA GLY A 33 -9.06 3.33 13.54
C GLY A 33 -9.90 4.05 12.48
N ILE A 34 -9.26 4.56 11.43
CA ILE A 34 -9.91 5.18 10.25
C ILE A 34 -9.87 4.24 9.04
N VAL A 35 -8.70 3.67 8.76
CA VAL A 35 -8.47 2.85 7.56
C VAL A 35 -9.28 1.56 7.60
N VAL A 36 -9.34 0.85 8.74
CA VAL A 36 -10.03 -0.43 8.84
C VAL A 36 -11.55 -0.31 8.63
N PRO A 37 -12.27 0.64 9.26
CA PRO A 37 -13.70 0.84 8.99
C PRO A 37 -13.98 1.22 7.53
N TRP A 38 -13.15 2.07 6.94
CA TRP A 38 -13.27 2.47 5.55
C TRP A 38 -13.05 1.30 4.59
N GLU A 39 -11.99 0.52 4.77
CA GLU A 39 -11.74 -0.67 3.96
C GLU A 39 -12.83 -1.73 4.15
N ALA A 40 -13.39 -1.89 5.36
CA ALA A 40 -14.52 -2.77 5.59
C ALA A 40 -15.75 -2.32 4.80
N TYR A 41 -16.05 -1.02 4.76
CA TYR A 41 -17.10 -0.49 3.88
C TYR A 41 -16.82 -0.78 2.41
N LEU A 42 -15.64 -0.48 1.94
CA LEU A 42 -15.26 -0.72 0.54
C LEU A 42 -15.36 -2.21 0.18
N GLN A 43 -15.02 -3.10 1.11
CA GLN A 43 -15.02 -4.54 0.90
C GLN A 43 -16.42 -5.17 0.92
N TYR A 44 -17.28 -4.70 1.84
CA TYR A 44 -18.58 -5.31 2.11
C TYR A 44 -19.80 -4.42 1.80
N ARG A 45 -19.59 -3.15 1.48
CA ARG A 45 -20.64 -2.13 1.26
C ARG A 45 -21.55 -1.93 2.48
N ASP A 46 -21.06 -2.22 3.67
CA ASP A 46 -21.80 -2.03 4.92
C ASP A 46 -21.57 -0.62 5.47
N ALA A 47 -22.43 0.33 5.05
CA ALA A 47 -22.38 1.70 5.54
C ALA A 47 -22.78 1.79 7.03
N GLY A 48 -23.57 0.85 7.55
CA GLY A 48 -23.98 0.84 8.96
C GLY A 48 -22.79 0.62 9.91
N LEU A 49 -21.85 -0.25 9.54
CA LEU A 49 -20.61 -0.41 10.30
C LEU A 49 -19.77 0.86 10.29
N LEU A 50 -19.68 1.53 9.16
CA LEU A 50 -18.94 2.79 9.03
C LEU A 50 -19.61 3.90 9.86
N GLU A 51 -20.94 4.05 9.74
CA GLU A 51 -21.70 5.03 10.50
C GLU A 51 -21.55 4.84 12.02
N GLN A 52 -21.63 3.59 12.48
CA GLN A 52 -21.44 3.26 13.90
C GLN A 52 -20.05 3.60 14.41
N HIS A 53 -19.02 3.56 13.56
CA HIS A 53 -17.63 3.84 13.94
C HIS A 53 -17.25 5.30 13.73
N TYR A 54 -17.98 6.05 12.93
CA TYR A 54 -17.69 7.42 12.52
C TYR A 54 -17.39 8.39 13.68
N PRO A 55 -18.15 8.39 14.81
CA PRO A 55 -17.81 9.28 15.93
C PRO A 55 -16.40 9.06 16.50
N ALA A 56 -15.96 7.79 16.56
CA ALA A 56 -14.62 7.46 17.03
C ALA A 56 -13.54 7.92 16.04
N MET A 57 -13.82 7.81 14.73
CA MET A 57 -12.94 8.32 13.68
C MET A 57 -12.81 9.85 13.76
N ALA A 58 -13.92 10.57 13.94
CA ALA A 58 -13.94 12.02 14.08
C ALA A 58 -13.15 12.48 15.32
N ALA A 59 -13.35 11.84 16.46
CA ALA A 59 -12.58 12.12 17.68
C ALA A 59 -11.07 11.89 17.48
N TYR A 60 -10.68 10.90 16.67
CA TYR A 60 -9.29 10.66 16.33
C TYR A 60 -8.69 11.78 15.46
N ILE A 61 -9.43 12.31 14.47
CA ILE A 61 -8.96 13.47 13.72
C ILE A 61 -8.78 14.69 14.63
N ASP A 62 -9.72 14.97 15.55
CA ASP A 62 -9.59 16.07 16.49
C ASP A 62 -8.35 15.90 17.40
N TYR A 63 -8.06 14.65 17.81
CA TYR A 63 -6.81 14.31 18.49
C TYR A 63 -5.58 14.62 17.63
N LEU A 64 -5.54 14.16 16.37
CA LEU A 64 -4.41 14.40 15.46
C LEU A 64 -4.15 15.89 15.28
N GLU A 65 -5.20 16.70 15.09
CA GLU A 65 -5.08 18.15 14.99
C GLU A 65 -4.49 18.77 16.27
N SER A 66 -4.85 18.25 17.45
CA SER A 66 -4.31 18.72 18.72
C SER A 66 -2.81 18.43 18.89
N THR A 67 -2.27 17.47 18.14
CA THR A 67 -0.83 17.12 18.18
C THR A 67 0.05 18.01 17.30
N ILE A 68 -0.56 18.85 16.45
CA ILE A 68 0.18 19.69 15.50
C ILE A 68 0.81 20.88 16.22
N ASP A 69 2.13 20.97 16.16
CA ASP A 69 2.86 22.13 16.62
C ASP A 69 2.53 23.35 15.72
N PRO A 70 1.98 24.43 16.27
CA PRO A 70 1.56 25.59 15.48
C PRO A 70 2.73 26.33 14.80
N LYS A 71 3.97 26.16 15.26
CA LYS A 71 5.15 26.82 14.70
C LYS A 71 5.72 26.04 13.52
N THR A 72 5.77 24.70 13.62
CA THR A 72 6.38 23.84 12.61
C THR A 72 5.36 23.19 11.70
N GLY A 73 4.11 23.03 12.13
CA GLY A 73 3.08 22.28 11.43
C GLY A 73 3.25 20.75 11.49
N LEU A 74 4.22 20.26 12.27
CA LEU A 74 4.51 18.83 12.42
C LEU A 74 3.77 18.25 13.62
N SER A 75 3.42 16.95 13.53
CA SER A 75 2.79 16.22 14.63
C SER A 75 3.81 15.85 15.71
N SER A 76 3.44 16.02 16.97
CA SER A 76 4.19 15.51 18.12
C SER A 76 3.99 14.02 18.36
N ASP A 77 2.99 13.38 17.71
CA ASP A 77 2.71 11.92 17.76
C ASP A 77 3.37 11.15 16.61
N ALA A 78 4.38 11.73 15.97
CA ALA A 78 5.17 11.09 14.92
C ALA A 78 6.20 10.15 15.55
N GLN A 79 5.90 8.83 15.54
CA GLN A 79 6.74 7.80 16.17
C GLN A 79 6.97 6.64 15.21
N LEU A 80 7.96 5.79 15.51
CA LEU A 80 8.38 4.57 14.79
C LEU A 80 8.87 4.77 13.35
N GLY A 81 8.27 5.63 12.58
CA GLY A 81 8.62 5.76 11.15
C GLY A 81 8.26 4.50 10.34
N ASP A 82 9.08 4.19 9.34
CA ASP A 82 8.95 2.97 8.53
C ASP A 82 9.60 1.78 9.25
N TRP A 83 8.90 1.30 10.28
CA TRP A 83 9.42 0.33 11.24
C TRP A 83 10.05 -0.88 10.58
N LEU A 84 11.24 -1.26 11.04
CA LEU A 84 12.11 -2.29 10.47
C LEU A 84 12.53 -2.07 9.00
N GLY A 85 12.28 -0.89 8.44
CA GLY A 85 12.78 -0.52 7.13
C GLY A 85 14.30 -0.33 7.14
N PRO A 86 15.03 -0.84 6.14
CA PRO A 86 16.48 -0.67 6.06
C PRO A 86 16.94 0.79 5.95
N GLN A 87 16.05 1.70 5.58
CA GLN A 87 16.31 3.15 5.44
C GLN A 87 15.40 4.02 6.33
N ASN A 88 14.93 3.47 7.46
CA ASN A 88 14.01 4.18 8.35
C ASN A 88 14.61 5.49 8.90
N ASN A 89 15.89 5.48 9.27
CA ASN A 89 16.57 6.66 9.82
C ASN A 89 16.75 7.78 8.77
N ALA A 90 16.88 7.44 7.48
CA ALA A 90 17.03 8.42 6.42
C ALA A 90 15.73 9.23 6.19
N LEU A 91 14.56 8.59 6.37
CA LEU A 91 13.25 9.23 6.19
C LEU A 91 12.78 9.94 7.46
N GLY A 92 12.95 9.30 8.61
CA GLY A 92 12.37 9.72 9.87
C GLY A 92 10.84 9.53 9.92
N SER A 93 10.23 9.84 11.05
CA SER A 93 8.82 9.59 11.29
C SER A 93 7.89 10.74 10.85
N ALA A 94 8.38 11.97 10.80
CA ALA A 94 7.56 13.16 10.52
C ALA A 94 6.94 13.16 9.12
N PHE A 95 7.68 12.67 8.11
CA PHE A 95 7.18 12.50 6.74
C PHE A 95 5.93 11.60 6.73
N LEU A 96 6.06 10.41 7.30
CA LEU A 96 5.00 9.40 7.30
C LEU A 96 3.81 9.83 8.15
N ALA A 97 4.04 10.43 9.32
CA ALA A 97 2.97 10.96 10.15
C ALA A 97 2.16 12.05 9.43
N THR A 98 2.83 12.93 8.67
CA THR A 98 2.15 13.94 7.84
C THR A 98 1.38 13.31 6.70
N ALA A 99 1.94 12.29 6.05
CA ALA A 99 1.29 11.56 4.97
C ALA A 99 0.02 10.84 5.45
N TYR A 100 0.11 10.09 6.55
CA TYR A 100 -1.05 9.37 7.11
C TYR A 100 -2.12 10.31 7.63
N HIS A 101 -1.75 11.42 8.26
CA HIS A 101 -2.74 12.43 8.66
C HIS A 101 -3.52 12.99 7.45
N ALA A 102 -2.83 13.29 6.34
CA ALA A 102 -3.51 13.70 5.11
C ALA A 102 -4.40 12.58 4.55
N TYR A 103 -3.92 11.34 4.53
CA TYR A 103 -4.66 10.18 4.06
C TYR A 103 -5.94 9.94 4.89
N ASP A 104 -5.84 10.00 6.22
CA ASP A 104 -6.96 9.90 7.14
C ASP A 104 -8.02 10.98 6.89
N LEU A 105 -7.60 12.23 6.68
CA LEU A 105 -8.49 13.34 6.31
C LEU A 105 -9.22 13.08 4.97
N GLY A 106 -8.52 12.53 3.98
CA GLY A 106 -9.11 12.14 2.69
C GLY A 106 -10.16 11.05 2.84
N ILE A 107 -9.91 10.06 3.69
CA ILE A 107 -10.89 9.02 4.03
C ILE A 107 -12.09 9.62 4.75
N MET A 108 -11.86 10.49 5.74
CA MET A 108 -12.94 11.13 6.49
C MET A 108 -13.84 12.00 5.62
N ALA A 109 -13.29 12.72 4.65
CA ALA A 109 -14.09 13.48 3.69
C ALA A 109 -15.03 12.56 2.87
N GLN A 110 -14.51 11.45 2.36
CA GLN A 110 -15.30 10.47 1.61
C GLN A 110 -16.34 9.76 2.48
N ALA A 111 -15.96 9.38 3.70
CA ALA A 111 -16.88 8.75 4.65
C ALA A 111 -18.02 9.69 5.06
N ALA A 112 -17.71 10.97 5.30
CA ALA A 112 -18.71 11.99 5.61
C ALA A 112 -19.68 12.23 4.45
N GLU A 113 -19.18 12.32 3.23
CA GLU A 113 -20.00 12.44 2.00
C GLU A 113 -20.95 11.25 1.85
N LEU A 114 -20.43 10.02 1.99
CA LEU A 114 -21.18 8.80 1.91
C LEU A 114 -22.33 8.75 2.94
N LEU A 115 -22.06 9.21 4.17
CA LEU A 115 -23.02 9.21 5.26
C LEU A 115 -23.96 10.44 5.26
N GLY A 116 -23.92 11.28 4.21
CA GLY A 116 -24.75 12.47 4.07
C GLY A 116 -24.40 13.61 5.03
N ARG A 117 -23.19 13.61 5.62
CA ARG A 117 -22.69 14.61 6.57
C ARG A 117 -21.97 15.75 5.84
N SER A 118 -22.69 16.53 5.06
CA SER A 118 -22.14 17.51 4.11
C SER A 118 -21.18 18.51 4.76
N ALA A 119 -21.50 19.04 5.94
CA ALA A 119 -20.64 20.00 6.65
C ALA A 119 -19.30 19.37 7.07
N ASP A 120 -19.32 18.12 7.53
CA ASP A 120 -18.11 17.37 7.86
C ASP A 120 -17.30 17.07 6.60
N ALA A 121 -17.95 16.70 5.49
CA ALA A 121 -17.29 16.42 4.22
C ALA A 121 -16.51 17.65 3.71
N GLU A 122 -17.13 18.83 3.71
CA GLU A 122 -16.47 20.08 3.35
C GLU A 122 -15.32 20.42 4.30
N LYS A 123 -15.53 20.27 5.64
CA LYS A 123 -14.50 20.48 6.65
C LYS A 123 -13.27 19.61 6.39
N TYR A 124 -13.46 18.29 6.28
CA TYR A 124 -12.34 17.36 6.11
C TYR A 124 -11.66 17.49 4.75
N LYS A 125 -12.40 17.81 3.69
CA LYS A 125 -11.83 18.11 2.38
C LYS A 125 -10.90 19.33 2.45
N ALA A 126 -11.34 20.41 3.08
CA ALA A 126 -10.51 21.61 3.25
C ALA A 126 -9.25 21.32 4.08
N MET A 127 -9.37 20.53 5.13
CA MET A 127 -8.24 20.09 5.95
C MET A 127 -7.27 19.21 5.16
N TYR A 128 -7.77 18.26 4.36
CA TYR A 128 -6.98 17.42 3.46
C TYR A 128 -6.15 18.25 2.49
N GLU A 129 -6.78 19.21 1.77
CA GLU A 129 -6.07 20.05 0.81
C GLU A 129 -4.97 20.88 1.49
N LYS A 130 -5.25 21.45 2.67
CA LYS A 130 -4.26 22.18 3.47
C LYS A 130 -3.10 21.27 3.87
N ARG A 131 -3.38 20.03 4.30
CA ARG A 131 -2.35 19.08 4.75
C ARG A 131 -1.52 18.56 3.59
N LYS A 132 -2.15 18.27 2.44
CA LYS A 132 -1.48 17.90 1.19
C LYS A 132 -0.56 19.01 0.68
N ALA A 133 -1.02 20.27 0.71
CA ALA A 133 -0.19 21.41 0.34
C ALA A 133 1.01 21.58 1.30
N PHE A 134 0.80 21.39 2.60
CA PHE A 134 1.88 21.38 3.60
C PHE A 134 2.89 20.27 3.31
N PHE A 135 2.42 19.05 3.03
CA PHE A 135 3.28 17.90 2.70
C PHE A 135 4.21 18.22 1.53
N ASN A 136 3.68 18.72 0.41
CA ASN A 136 4.49 19.06 -0.76
C ASN A 136 5.51 20.17 -0.47
N ARG A 137 5.08 21.22 0.27
CA ARG A 137 5.97 22.34 0.59
C ARG A 137 7.13 21.96 1.49
N VAL A 138 6.92 21.04 2.44
CA VAL A 138 7.89 20.70 3.48
C VAL A 138 8.77 19.51 3.09
N PHE A 139 8.20 18.52 2.42
CA PHE A 139 8.89 17.26 2.17
C PHE A 139 9.32 17.03 0.71
N VAL A 140 9.11 18.02 -0.16
CA VAL A 140 9.64 17.98 -1.55
C VAL A 140 10.57 19.16 -1.74
N ASN A 141 11.81 18.90 -2.13
CA ASN A 141 12.80 19.97 -2.38
C ASN A 141 12.73 20.52 -3.82
N ALA A 142 13.56 21.51 -4.12
CA ALA A 142 13.61 22.13 -5.45
C ALA A 142 14.02 21.14 -6.56
N ASP A 143 14.84 20.14 -6.24
CA ASP A 143 15.31 19.10 -7.17
C ASP A 143 14.28 17.97 -7.36
N LYS A 144 13.04 18.15 -6.86
CA LYS A 144 11.97 17.17 -6.91
C LYS A 144 12.34 15.84 -6.24
N LYS A 145 13.09 15.92 -5.14
CA LYS A 145 13.43 14.78 -4.28
C LYS A 145 12.72 14.93 -2.93
N THR A 146 12.51 13.81 -2.24
CA THR A 146 11.90 13.82 -0.91
C THR A 146 12.90 14.16 0.19
N LEU A 147 12.40 14.84 1.22
CA LEU A 147 13.13 15.19 2.43
C LEU A 147 12.61 14.37 3.62
N GLY A 148 13.50 13.97 4.50
CA GLY A 148 13.19 13.41 5.81
C GLY A 148 13.60 14.41 6.92
N LEU A 149 12.90 14.38 8.05
CA LEU A 149 13.29 15.11 9.24
C LEU A 149 14.06 14.15 10.15
N ILE A 150 15.37 14.39 10.28
CA ILE A 150 16.26 13.53 11.07
C ILE A 150 16.86 14.30 12.24
N GLY A 151 17.28 13.60 13.28
CA GLY A 151 17.74 14.21 14.52
C GLY A 151 16.60 14.40 15.54
N GLY A 152 16.86 15.12 16.61
CA GLY A 152 15.94 15.25 17.74
C GLY A 152 15.98 14.03 18.68
N ARG A 153 15.10 14.00 19.67
CA ARG A 153 14.98 12.85 20.58
C ARG A 153 14.32 11.70 19.84
N GLY A 154 15.07 10.64 19.55
CA GLY A 154 14.50 9.39 19.07
C GLY A 154 13.54 8.80 20.12
N MET A 155 12.60 7.98 19.66
CA MET A 155 11.54 7.34 20.46
C MET A 155 12.06 6.56 21.67
N PHE A 156 13.22 5.92 21.57
CA PHE A 156 13.88 5.22 22.68
C PHE A 156 14.86 6.11 23.47
N GLY A 157 14.91 7.41 23.15
CA GLY A 157 15.58 8.43 23.95
C GLY A 157 14.83 8.65 25.27
N GLY A 158 14.80 7.64 26.14
CA GLY A 158 14.39 7.73 27.53
C GLY A 158 15.06 8.95 28.18
N ARG A 159 14.53 9.45 29.31
CA ARG A 159 15.18 10.52 30.12
C ARG A 159 16.67 10.25 30.07
N GLY A 160 17.41 11.13 29.33
CA GLY A 160 18.81 10.89 29.03
C GLY A 160 19.55 10.43 30.26
N ARG A 161 20.38 9.39 30.13
CA ARG A 161 21.26 9.01 31.24
C ARG A 161 21.99 10.29 31.66
N PRO A 162 22.12 10.59 32.97
CA PRO A 162 22.91 11.73 33.42
C PRO A 162 24.26 11.69 32.72
N GLY A 163 24.63 12.78 32.00
CA GLY A 163 25.86 12.86 31.22
C GLY A 163 25.79 12.45 29.74
N ALA A 164 24.64 12.02 29.22
CA ALA A 164 24.48 11.77 27.78
C ALA A 164 24.48 13.09 26.98
N THR A 165 25.19 13.10 25.85
CA THR A 165 25.18 14.23 24.92
C THR A 165 23.76 14.44 24.40
N PRO A 166 23.23 15.68 24.41
CA PRO A 166 21.94 15.99 23.83
C PRO A 166 21.91 15.52 22.35
N PRO A 167 20.78 14.96 21.88
CA PRO A 167 20.66 14.63 20.46
C PRO A 167 20.80 15.91 19.62
N PRO A 168 21.31 15.79 18.38
CA PRO A 168 21.39 16.93 17.48
C PRO A 168 19.98 17.51 17.23
N PRO A 169 19.84 18.81 16.98
CA PRO A 169 18.55 19.40 16.64
C PRO A 169 17.98 18.74 15.38
N PRO A 170 16.63 18.66 15.24
CA PRO A 170 16.03 18.11 14.05
C PRO A 170 16.35 18.96 12.82
N GLU A 171 16.72 18.30 11.71
CA GLU A 171 17.11 18.92 10.46
C GLU A 171 16.48 18.19 9.27
N PHE A 172 16.01 18.93 8.26
CA PHE A 172 15.57 18.34 7.00
C PHE A 172 16.76 17.95 6.15
N LYS A 173 16.82 16.68 5.76
CA LYS A 173 17.85 16.14 4.86
C LYS A 173 17.21 15.36 3.73
N LEU A 174 18.01 15.17 2.66
CA LEU A 174 17.58 14.34 1.53
C LEU A 174 17.30 12.93 2.04
N ALA A 175 16.05 12.47 1.83
CA ALA A 175 15.63 11.10 2.12
C ALA A 175 15.86 10.18 0.92
N ASP A 176 15.27 10.49 -0.23
CA ASP A 176 15.40 9.78 -1.52
C ASP A 176 15.28 8.24 -1.37
N THR A 177 14.23 7.79 -0.64
CA THR A 177 13.99 6.40 -0.27
C THR A 177 12.82 5.79 -1.02
N GLN A 178 12.80 4.46 -1.17
CA GLN A 178 11.66 3.74 -1.74
C GLN A 178 10.36 4.07 -1.00
N THR A 179 10.38 4.08 0.33
CA THR A 179 9.21 4.35 1.17
C THR A 179 8.63 5.72 0.93
N SER A 180 9.47 6.77 0.85
CA SER A 180 8.97 8.14 0.68
C SER A 180 8.21 8.35 -0.61
N TYR A 181 8.71 7.79 -1.71
CA TYR A 181 8.04 7.86 -3.00
C TYR A 181 6.81 6.95 -3.07
N ALA A 182 6.93 5.72 -2.58
CA ALA A 182 5.83 4.76 -2.61
C ALA A 182 4.61 5.23 -1.80
N VAL A 183 4.83 5.76 -0.61
CA VAL A 183 3.75 6.29 0.25
C VAL A 183 3.13 7.53 -0.37
N GLY A 184 3.93 8.51 -0.80
CA GLY A 184 3.41 9.74 -1.40
C GLY A 184 2.63 9.51 -2.68
N LEU A 185 3.10 8.62 -3.57
CA LEU A 185 2.39 8.22 -4.80
C LEU A 185 1.15 7.37 -4.48
N GLY A 186 1.30 6.34 -3.66
CA GLY A 186 0.23 5.39 -3.33
C GLY A 186 -0.97 6.02 -2.62
N MET A 187 -0.73 7.08 -1.84
CA MET A 187 -1.77 7.88 -1.17
C MET A 187 -2.26 9.10 -1.99
N GLY A 188 -1.67 9.36 -3.17
CA GLY A 188 -2.03 10.51 -4.02
C GLY A 188 -1.68 11.88 -3.41
N LEU A 189 -0.61 11.97 -2.64
CA LEU A 189 -0.25 13.18 -1.89
C LEU A 189 0.64 14.15 -2.67
N PHE A 190 1.42 13.68 -3.61
CA PHE A 190 2.21 14.60 -4.43
C PHE A 190 1.31 15.46 -5.32
N SER A 191 1.70 16.70 -5.55
CA SER A 191 1.03 17.57 -6.53
C SER A 191 1.28 17.04 -7.95
N ASP A 192 0.34 17.31 -8.85
CA ASP A 192 0.36 16.80 -10.23
C ASP A 192 1.68 17.11 -10.95
N GLU A 193 2.22 18.30 -10.72
CA GLU A 193 3.52 18.74 -11.27
C GLU A 193 4.70 17.91 -10.77
N ASN A 194 4.59 17.31 -9.58
CA ASN A 194 5.66 16.51 -8.97
C ASN A 194 5.57 15.03 -9.35
N ILE A 195 4.37 14.51 -9.66
CA ILE A 195 4.13 13.07 -9.92
C ILE A 195 5.13 12.47 -10.92
N PRO A 196 5.41 13.04 -12.10
CA PRO A 196 6.35 12.43 -13.05
C PRO A 196 7.77 12.25 -12.48
N PHE A 197 8.22 13.21 -11.68
CA PHE A 197 9.54 13.12 -11.02
C PHE A 197 9.54 12.06 -9.92
N MET A 198 8.46 11.99 -9.13
CA MET A 198 8.34 11.00 -8.04
C MET A 198 8.28 9.57 -8.58
N VAL A 199 7.60 9.36 -9.72
CA VAL A 199 7.56 8.06 -10.41
C VAL A 199 8.95 7.65 -10.88
N ASN A 200 9.69 8.56 -11.52
CA ASN A 200 11.06 8.30 -11.96
C ASN A 200 11.99 8.02 -10.77
N ASN A 201 11.85 8.78 -9.69
CA ASN A 201 12.65 8.58 -8.48
C ASN A 201 12.32 7.24 -7.80
N LEU A 202 11.05 6.83 -7.76
CA LEU A 202 10.68 5.51 -7.27
C LEU A 202 11.33 4.41 -8.11
N ALA A 203 11.24 4.51 -9.45
CA ALA A 203 11.86 3.55 -10.36
C ALA A 203 13.37 3.46 -10.12
N ASP A 204 14.05 4.60 -10.00
CA ASP A 204 15.50 4.69 -9.76
C ASP A 204 15.88 4.05 -8.41
N THR A 205 15.13 4.37 -7.32
CA THR A 205 15.41 3.81 -5.99
C THR A 205 15.22 2.29 -5.92
N VAL A 206 14.39 1.71 -6.78
CA VAL A 206 14.23 0.25 -6.88
C VAL A 206 15.30 -0.37 -7.75
N ALA A 207 15.66 0.29 -8.84
CA ALA A 207 16.57 -0.27 -9.85
C ALA A 207 18.07 -0.08 -9.53
N ARG A 208 18.42 0.69 -8.51
CA ARG A 208 19.82 0.91 -8.07
C ARG A 208 20.18 0.09 -6.84
N GLU A 209 21.47 0.02 -6.55
CA GLU A 209 21.96 -0.37 -5.23
C GLU A 209 21.68 0.73 -4.21
N ASN A 210 21.34 0.34 -2.99
CA ASN A 210 21.00 1.27 -1.92
C ASN A 210 21.82 0.96 -0.66
N LYS A 211 22.26 1.99 0.06
CA LYS A 211 22.83 1.82 1.40
C LYS A 211 21.70 1.75 2.43
N ASP A 212 21.81 0.79 3.34
CA ASP A 212 20.94 0.75 4.52
C ASP A 212 21.45 1.70 5.62
N ASP A 213 20.68 1.82 6.70
CA ASP A 213 21.02 2.67 7.85
C ASP A 213 22.33 2.25 8.56
N GLY A 214 22.77 1.00 8.37
CA GLY A 214 24.06 0.50 8.83
C GLY A 214 25.21 0.77 7.86
N GLY A 215 24.96 1.40 6.72
CA GLY A 215 25.93 1.70 5.68
C GLY A 215 26.26 0.53 4.75
N VAL A 216 25.55 -0.59 4.87
CA VAL A 216 25.74 -1.77 4.01
C VAL A 216 25.06 -1.54 2.66
N LEU A 217 25.80 -1.77 1.58
CA LEU A 217 25.25 -1.68 0.22
C LEU A 217 24.37 -2.90 -0.06
N ARG A 218 23.12 -2.66 -0.40
CA ARG A 218 22.14 -3.67 -0.77
C ARG A 218 21.98 -3.72 -2.28
N PRO A 219 21.80 -4.91 -2.86
CA PRO A 219 21.71 -5.05 -4.32
C PRO A 219 20.49 -4.35 -4.91
N LYS A 220 20.48 -4.18 -6.22
CA LYS A 220 19.31 -3.73 -6.98
C LYS A 220 18.10 -4.61 -6.68
N TYR A 221 16.90 -4.02 -6.72
CA TYR A 221 15.63 -4.69 -6.47
C TYR A 221 15.50 -5.24 -5.04
N SER A 222 16.32 -4.76 -4.09
CA SER A 222 16.11 -5.04 -2.67
C SER A 222 14.90 -4.26 -2.14
N LEU A 223 14.14 -4.90 -1.24
CA LEU A 223 13.00 -4.30 -0.55
C LEU A 223 13.52 -3.37 0.56
N MET A 224 13.77 -2.10 0.22
CA MET A 224 14.30 -1.12 1.16
C MET A 224 13.22 -0.44 2.02
N THR A 225 12.01 -1.01 2.07
CA THR A 225 10.88 -0.54 2.86
C THR A 225 10.75 -1.33 4.16
N GLY A 226 10.20 -0.67 5.17
CA GLY A 226 9.70 -1.32 6.38
C GLY A 226 8.19 -1.62 6.27
N PHE A 227 7.52 -1.70 7.44
CA PHE A 227 6.10 -2.06 7.50
C PHE A 227 5.21 -1.12 6.72
N ILE A 228 5.49 0.18 6.80
CA ILE A 228 4.65 1.21 6.17
C ILE A 228 4.87 1.23 4.66
N GLY A 229 6.12 1.33 4.22
CA GLY A 229 6.43 1.42 2.79
C GLY A 229 6.07 0.16 2.01
N THR A 230 6.16 -1.01 2.65
CA THR A 230 5.82 -2.31 2.01
C THR A 230 4.35 -2.40 1.58
N ALA A 231 3.44 -1.78 2.32
CA ALA A 231 2.02 -1.74 1.95
C ALA A 231 1.75 -0.96 0.65
N TRP A 232 2.64 -0.07 0.27
CA TRP A 232 2.43 0.88 -0.83
C TRP A 232 3.31 0.63 -2.06
N ILE A 233 4.52 0.05 -1.89
CA ILE A 233 5.53 0.06 -2.95
C ILE A 233 5.08 -0.65 -4.23
N SER A 234 4.62 -1.90 -4.14
CA SER A 234 4.23 -2.67 -5.33
C SER A 234 2.97 -2.10 -5.99
N LYS A 235 2.03 -1.55 -5.17
CA LYS A 235 0.86 -0.81 -5.66
C LYS A 235 1.29 0.45 -6.42
N ALA A 236 2.12 1.30 -5.83
CA ALA A 236 2.59 2.54 -6.46
C ALA A 236 3.34 2.28 -7.77
N LEU A 237 4.17 1.24 -7.82
CA LEU A 237 4.85 0.83 -9.05
C LEU A 237 3.85 0.43 -10.13
N SER A 238 2.86 -0.41 -9.82
CA SER A 238 1.88 -0.89 -10.80
C SER A 238 0.94 0.21 -11.26
N ASP A 239 0.46 1.08 -10.36
CA ASP A 239 -0.41 2.22 -10.70
C ASP A 239 0.24 3.18 -11.70
N HIS A 240 1.58 3.25 -11.67
CA HIS A 240 2.35 4.11 -12.58
C HIS A 240 3.05 3.35 -13.73
N GLY A 241 2.60 2.12 -14.04
CA GLY A 241 3.07 1.36 -15.19
C GLY A 241 4.44 0.69 -15.02
N LEU A 242 4.99 0.68 -13.82
CA LEU A 242 6.31 0.11 -13.48
C LEU A 242 6.19 -1.33 -12.95
N ARG A 243 5.29 -2.12 -13.53
CA ARG A 243 4.99 -3.50 -13.09
C ARG A 243 6.20 -4.42 -13.12
N ASP A 244 7.14 -4.22 -14.07
CA ASP A 244 8.37 -5.00 -14.14
C ASP A 244 9.22 -4.84 -12.87
N LEU A 245 9.29 -3.65 -12.31
CA LEU A 245 10.00 -3.39 -11.06
C LEU A 245 9.28 -4.02 -9.86
N ALA A 246 7.93 -4.05 -9.86
CA ALA A 246 7.18 -4.73 -8.81
C ALA A 246 7.45 -6.25 -8.81
N TYR A 247 7.50 -6.87 -10.00
CA TYR A 247 7.89 -8.28 -10.13
C TYR A 247 9.35 -8.54 -9.75
N ARG A 248 10.28 -7.66 -10.12
CA ARG A 248 11.69 -7.80 -9.73
C ARG A 248 11.90 -7.69 -8.22
N LEU A 249 11.15 -6.82 -7.53
CA LEU A 249 11.14 -6.78 -6.07
C LEU A 249 10.64 -8.09 -5.47
N LEU A 250 9.53 -8.65 -6.00
CA LEU A 250 8.97 -9.91 -5.53
C LEU A 250 9.93 -11.09 -5.72
N GLN A 251 10.65 -11.12 -6.86
CA GLN A 251 11.50 -12.23 -7.30
C GLN A 251 12.92 -12.17 -6.76
N ASN A 252 13.30 -11.08 -6.09
CA ASN A 252 14.61 -10.97 -5.47
C ASN A 252 14.70 -11.92 -4.25
N ASN A 253 15.76 -12.73 -4.19
CA ASN A 253 16.04 -13.64 -3.07
C ASN A 253 17.19 -13.17 -2.17
N GLN A 254 17.82 -12.04 -2.46
CA GLN A 254 18.87 -11.47 -1.62
C GLN A 254 18.28 -10.54 -0.56
N TYR A 255 18.82 -10.55 0.65
CA TYR A 255 18.38 -9.67 1.73
C TYR A 255 18.61 -8.18 1.40
N PRO A 256 17.61 -7.31 1.66
CA PRO A 256 16.27 -7.58 2.14
C PRO A 256 15.29 -7.88 0.99
N SER A 257 14.49 -8.94 1.11
CA SER A 257 13.46 -9.35 0.14
C SER A 257 12.45 -10.31 0.76
N TRP A 258 11.31 -10.54 0.10
CA TRP A 258 10.31 -11.53 0.55
C TRP A 258 10.79 -12.98 0.40
N LEU A 259 11.64 -13.27 -0.60
CA LEU A 259 12.11 -14.64 -0.84
C LEU A 259 13.30 -15.02 0.06
N TYR A 260 14.04 -14.04 0.57
CA TYR A 260 15.17 -14.31 1.47
C TYR A 260 14.79 -15.17 2.69
N PRO A 261 13.76 -14.83 3.51
CA PRO A 261 13.35 -15.70 4.61
C PRO A 261 12.88 -17.08 4.14
N ILE A 262 12.29 -17.22 2.95
CA ILE A 262 11.91 -18.53 2.39
C ILE A 262 13.14 -19.39 2.16
N ASP A 263 14.21 -18.83 1.60
CA ASP A 263 15.49 -19.52 1.43
C ASP A 263 16.15 -19.89 2.78
N GLN A 264 15.75 -19.20 3.87
CA GLN A 264 16.14 -19.54 5.24
C GLN A 264 15.17 -20.54 5.93
N GLY A 265 14.17 -21.07 5.20
CA GLY A 265 13.22 -22.07 5.71
C GLY A 265 11.92 -21.49 6.27
N ALA A 266 11.60 -20.22 6.02
CA ALA A 266 10.35 -19.62 6.46
C ALA A 266 9.13 -20.25 5.78
N THR A 267 8.09 -20.53 6.58
CA THR A 267 6.77 -20.99 6.13
C THR A 267 5.67 -19.99 6.48
N THR A 268 6.03 -18.88 7.12
CA THR A 268 5.15 -17.80 7.57
C THR A 268 5.81 -16.46 7.25
N ILE A 269 5.07 -15.37 7.37
CA ILE A 269 5.64 -14.03 7.27
C ILE A 269 6.31 -13.68 8.60
N TRP A 270 7.59 -13.34 8.55
CA TRP A 270 8.39 -12.96 9.71
C TRP A 270 8.33 -11.45 9.95
N GLU A 271 8.43 -11.05 11.23
CA GLU A 271 8.56 -9.64 11.62
C GLU A 271 9.83 -9.00 11.06
N ARG A 272 10.93 -9.75 11.08
CA ARG A 272 12.20 -9.36 10.47
C ARG A 272 12.55 -10.31 9.35
N LEU A 273 12.83 -9.80 8.18
CA LEU A 273 13.19 -10.63 7.03
C LEU A 273 14.45 -11.48 7.26
N ASN A 274 15.32 -11.06 8.19
CA ASN A 274 16.50 -11.79 8.63
C ASN A 274 16.42 -12.24 10.10
N GLY A 275 15.22 -12.50 10.61
CA GLY A 275 14.98 -12.93 11.99
C GLY A 275 15.64 -14.24 12.36
N TYR A 276 15.88 -15.10 11.37
CA TYR A 276 16.65 -16.32 11.45
C TYR A 276 17.50 -16.49 10.18
N THR A 277 18.69 -17.04 10.30
CA THR A 277 19.50 -17.49 9.17
C THR A 277 20.06 -18.88 9.43
N VAL A 278 20.22 -19.68 8.38
CA VAL A 278 20.81 -21.04 8.50
C VAL A 278 22.23 -20.96 9.07
N GLU A 279 22.98 -19.90 8.75
CA GLU A 279 24.36 -19.71 9.19
C GLU A 279 24.47 -19.29 10.67
N ASN A 280 23.62 -18.32 11.10
CA ASN A 280 23.78 -17.67 12.41
C ASN A 280 22.62 -17.94 13.39
N GLY A 281 21.65 -18.80 13.02
CA GLY A 281 20.46 -19.06 13.82
C GLY A 281 19.65 -17.79 14.05
N PHE A 282 19.15 -17.59 15.28
CA PHE A 282 18.34 -16.40 15.64
C PHE A 282 19.16 -15.14 15.86
N GLY A 283 20.49 -15.20 15.74
CA GLY A 283 21.35 -14.06 16.04
C GLY A 283 21.33 -13.64 17.51
N GLY A 284 21.78 -12.40 17.78
CA GLY A 284 21.90 -11.91 19.16
C GLY A 284 20.65 -11.23 19.76
N ASN A 285 19.58 -11.04 19.00
CA ASN A 285 18.41 -10.27 19.46
C ASN A 285 17.09 -11.00 19.17
N ASN A 286 16.63 -11.79 20.14
CA ASN A 286 15.37 -12.52 20.08
C ASN A 286 14.21 -11.80 20.80
N SER A 287 14.45 -10.67 21.44
CA SER A 287 13.45 -9.99 22.27
C SER A 287 12.29 -9.37 21.46
N MET A 288 12.50 -9.22 20.15
CA MET A 288 11.54 -8.62 19.23
C MET A 288 11.70 -9.27 17.86
N ASN A 289 11.21 -10.50 17.72
CA ASN A 289 11.40 -11.31 16.53
C ASN A 289 10.28 -12.34 16.40
N SER A 290 9.10 -11.88 16.00
CA SER A 290 7.96 -12.77 15.71
C SER A 290 8.14 -13.49 14.38
N PHE A 291 7.87 -14.80 14.38
CA PHE A 291 7.85 -15.61 13.16
C PHE A 291 6.45 -15.80 12.59
N ASN A 292 5.48 -15.05 13.09
CA ASN A 292 4.12 -15.00 12.58
C ASN A 292 3.60 -13.55 12.67
N HIS A 293 4.09 -12.69 11.78
CA HIS A 293 3.81 -11.27 11.77
C HIS A 293 3.32 -10.81 10.39
N TYR A 294 2.20 -10.09 10.33
CA TYR A 294 1.49 -9.80 9.07
C TYR A 294 2.14 -8.74 8.17
N SER A 295 2.94 -7.82 8.69
CA SER A 295 3.22 -6.54 8.02
C SER A 295 3.88 -6.67 6.65
N PHE A 296 4.92 -7.49 6.50
CA PHE A 296 5.51 -7.75 5.18
C PHE A 296 4.58 -8.56 4.25
N GLY A 297 3.56 -9.21 4.80
CA GLY A 297 2.50 -9.89 4.06
C GLY A 297 1.54 -8.95 3.34
N ALA A 298 1.66 -7.63 3.51
CA ALA A 298 0.91 -6.63 2.75
C ALA A 298 1.08 -6.77 1.22
N VAL A 299 2.16 -7.42 0.75
CA VAL A 299 2.33 -7.79 -0.67
C VAL A 299 1.19 -8.67 -1.21
N GLY A 300 0.49 -9.39 -0.33
CA GLY A 300 -0.69 -10.20 -0.70
C GLY A 300 -1.79 -9.40 -1.38
N TYR A 301 -1.98 -8.13 -0.98
CA TYR A 301 -2.90 -7.24 -1.68
C TYR A 301 -2.49 -7.03 -3.14
N TRP A 302 -1.21 -6.79 -3.40
CA TRP A 302 -0.69 -6.60 -4.75
C TRP A 302 -0.82 -7.88 -5.60
N LEU A 303 -0.56 -9.05 -5.02
CA LEU A 303 -0.73 -10.34 -5.71
C LEU A 303 -2.18 -10.52 -6.17
N MET A 304 -3.16 -10.18 -5.33
CA MET A 304 -4.58 -10.29 -5.65
C MET A 304 -5.06 -9.20 -6.62
N ALA A 305 -4.71 -7.93 -6.34
CA ALA A 305 -5.25 -6.79 -7.06
C ALA A 305 -4.55 -6.54 -8.40
N TYR A 306 -3.26 -6.86 -8.52
CA TYR A 306 -2.46 -6.57 -9.73
C TYR A 306 -2.02 -7.83 -10.46
N SER A 307 -1.28 -8.74 -9.81
CA SER A 307 -0.85 -9.95 -10.50
C SER A 307 -2.05 -10.75 -11.02
N LEU A 308 -3.03 -11.07 -10.16
CA LEU A 308 -4.28 -11.71 -10.57
C LEU A 308 -5.27 -10.72 -11.19
N GLY A 309 -5.22 -9.45 -10.81
CA GLY A 309 -6.06 -8.40 -11.33
C GLY A 309 -7.48 -8.35 -10.77
N ILE A 310 -7.75 -8.94 -9.60
CA ILE A 310 -9.07 -8.87 -8.96
C ILE A 310 -9.16 -7.57 -8.15
N GLN A 311 -9.87 -6.57 -8.69
CA GLN A 311 -9.99 -5.25 -8.06
C GLN A 311 -11.45 -4.85 -7.88
N ARG A 312 -11.71 -3.99 -6.90
CA ARG A 312 -13.04 -3.40 -6.70
C ARG A 312 -13.36 -2.41 -7.83
N GLY A 313 -14.51 -2.51 -8.45
CA GLY A 313 -15.07 -1.48 -9.31
C GLY A 313 -15.99 -0.55 -8.52
N GLU A 314 -16.81 -1.15 -7.65
CA GLU A 314 -17.67 -0.46 -6.67
C GLU A 314 -17.55 -1.16 -5.31
N PRO A 315 -17.86 -0.49 -4.19
CA PRO A 315 -17.90 -1.15 -2.89
C PRO A 315 -18.76 -2.42 -2.91
N GLY A 316 -18.24 -3.51 -2.32
CA GLY A 316 -18.95 -4.80 -2.21
C GLY A 316 -18.81 -5.73 -3.40
N PHE A 317 -18.07 -5.39 -4.46
CA PHE A 317 -17.80 -6.25 -5.62
C PHE A 317 -19.03 -6.67 -6.45
N GLN A 318 -20.13 -5.89 -6.41
CA GLN A 318 -21.21 -6.13 -7.36
C GLN A 318 -20.79 -5.80 -8.80
N LYS A 319 -20.00 -4.72 -8.94
CA LYS A 319 -19.24 -4.44 -10.15
C LYS A 319 -17.76 -4.43 -9.78
N PHE A 320 -16.96 -5.20 -10.46
CA PHE A 320 -15.54 -5.33 -10.17
C PHE A 320 -14.69 -5.28 -11.44
N ILE A 321 -13.38 -5.16 -11.25
CA ILE A 321 -12.42 -5.09 -12.33
C ILE A 321 -11.61 -6.39 -12.34
N LEU A 322 -11.39 -6.92 -13.53
CA LEU A 322 -10.43 -7.95 -13.82
C LEU A 322 -9.34 -7.36 -14.72
N GLN A 323 -8.18 -7.12 -14.15
CA GLN A 323 -7.05 -6.52 -14.86
C GLN A 323 -5.76 -7.29 -14.54
N PRO A 324 -5.61 -8.51 -15.08
CA PRO A 324 -4.40 -9.29 -14.84
C PRO A 324 -3.18 -8.59 -15.40
N GLU A 325 -2.10 -8.63 -14.63
CA GLU A 325 -0.79 -8.12 -15.03
C GLU A 325 0.22 -9.29 -15.05
N PRO A 326 0.29 -10.08 -16.13
CA PRO A 326 1.28 -11.14 -16.27
C PRO A 326 2.70 -10.60 -16.11
N ASP A 327 3.57 -11.42 -15.53
CA ASP A 327 4.96 -11.06 -15.27
C ASP A 327 5.73 -10.75 -16.57
N PRO A 328 6.17 -9.51 -16.79
CA PRO A 328 6.93 -9.14 -17.98
C PRO A 328 8.37 -9.64 -17.95
N THR A 329 8.88 -10.10 -16.79
CA THR A 329 10.23 -10.67 -16.67
C THR A 329 10.28 -12.12 -17.18
N GLY A 330 9.12 -12.79 -17.28
CA GLY A 330 9.00 -14.16 -17.72
C GLY A 330 9.39 -15.23 -16.70
N GLN A 331 9.75 -14.84 -15.46
CA GLN A 331 10.09 -15.81 -14.42
C GLN A 331 8.83 -16.48 -13.85
N MET A 332 7.74 -15.74 -13.66
CA MET A 332 6.43 -16.29 -13.35
C MET A 332 5.67 -16.48 -14.66
N THR A 333 5.35 -17.72 -14.98
CA THR A 333 4.63 -18.06 -16.21
C THR A 333 3.13 -18.23 -16.00
N PHE A 334 2.66 -18.21 -14.75
CA PHE A 334 1.25 -18.28 -14.39
C PHE A 334 0.99 -17.68 -13.01
N ALA A 335 -0.26 -17.26 -12.80
CA ALA A 335 -0.84 -17.05 -11.48
C ALA A 335 -2.31 -17.47 -11.52
N GLU A 336 -2.78 -18.04 -10.42
CA GLU A 336 -4.17 -18.49 -10.25
C GLU A 336 -4.63 -18.16 -8.83
N GLY A 337 -5.85 -17.65 -8.70
CA GLY A 337 -6.44 -17.35 -7.41
C GLY A 337 -7.92 -17.00 -7.49
N TYR A 338 -8.49 -16.75 -6.32
CA TYR A 338 -9.89 -16.39 -6.20
C TYR A 338 -10.13 -15.46 -5.01
N TYR A 339 -11.25 -14.75 -5.09
CA TYR A 339 -11.79 -13.97 -3.99
C TYR A 339 -13.24 -14.38 -3.73
N ASP A 340 -13.57 -14.76 -2.51
CA ASP A 340 -14.94 -15.07 -2.10
C ASP A 340 -15.66 -13.77 -1.70
N SER A 341 -16.36 -13.18 -2.68
CA SER A 341 -17.17 -12.00 -2.48
C SER A 341 -18.52 -12.33 -1.86
N MET A 342 -19.28 -11.32 -1.43
CA MET A 342 -20.67 -11.51 -0.94
C MET A 342 -21.60 -12.08 -2.02
N TYR A 343 -21.25 -11.99 -3.29
CA TYR A 343 -22.02 -12.51 -4.43
C TYR A 343 -21.57 -13.89 -4.88
N GLY A 344 -20.48 -14.41 -4.30
CA GLY A 344 -19.87 -15.68 -4.68
C GLY A 344 -18.42 -15.53 -5.11
N ARG A 345 -17.86 -16.63 -5.57
CA ARG A 345 -16.43 -16.73 -5.90
C ARG A 345 -16.09 -16.07 -7.22
N ILE A 346 -15.22 -15.07 -7.17
CA ILE A 346 -14.54 -14.46 -8.31
C ILE A 346 -13.25 -15.26 -8.53
N ARG A 347 -13.01 -15.79 -9.72
CA ARG A 347 -11.76 -16.46 -10.09
C ARG A 347 -11.03 -15.66 -11.14
N SER A 348 -9.71 -15.65 -11.06
CA SER A 348 -8.81 -15.09 -12.05
C SER A 348 -7.58 -15.96 -12.16
N ALA A 349 -7.23 -16.34 -13.39
CA ALA A 349 -6.01 -17.09 -13.65
C ALA A 349 -5.43 -16.70 -15.00
N TRP A 350 -4.13 -16.50 -15.04
CA TRP A 350 -3.41 -16.30 -16.31
C TRP A 350 -2.24 -17.27 -16.43
N ARG A 351 -1.94 -17.63 -17.68
CA ARG A 351 -0.77 -18.42 -18.04
C ARG A 351 -0.18 -17.91 -19.33
N VAL A 352 1.12 -17.73 -19.36
CA VAL A 352 1.90 -17.43 -20.57
C VAL A 352 2.58 -18.71 -21.03
N GLY A 353 2.27 -19.15 -22.24
CA GLY A 353 2.88 -20.31 -22.86
C GLY A 353 3.29 -19.99 -24.30
N GLY A 354 4.58 -20.07 -24.61
CA GLY A 354 5.11 -19.65 -25.91
C GLY A 354 4.80 -18.15 -26.16
N LYS A 355 4.05 -17.89 -27.24
CA LYS A 355 3.61 -16.53 -27.62
C LYS A 355 2.14 -16.28 -27.32
N THR A 356 1.56 -16.98 -26.35
CA THR A 356 0.13 -16.87 -26.04
C THR A 356 -0.07 -16.65 -24.54
N LEU A 357 -0.84 -15.63 -24.20
CA LEU A 357 -1.46 -15.44 -22.89
C LEU A 357 -2.83 -16.14 -22.92
N THR A 358 -3.03 -17.08 -22.02
CA THR A 358 -4.34 -17.66 -21.70
C THR A 358 -4.83 -17.04 -20.40
N TYR A 359 -6.07 -16.55 -20.40
CA TYR A 359 -6.69 -15.95 -19.21
C TYR A 359 -8.06 -16.60 -18.98
N SER A 360 -8.28 -17.10 -17.78
CA SER A 360 -9.58 -17.62 -17.36
C SER A 360 -10.16 -16.79 -16.20
N ALA A 361 -11.47 -16.59 -16.26
CA ALA A 361 -12.20 -15.84 -15.24
C ALA A 361 -13.54 -16.49 -14.90
N THR A 362 -13.97 -16.33 -13.65
CA THR A 362 -15.36 -16.61 -13.22
C THR A 362 -15.96 -15.36 -12.62
N VAL A 363 -17.10 -14.95 -13.16
CA VAL A 363 -17.91 -13.81 -12.71
C VAL A 363 -19.16 -14.40 -12.04
N PRO A 364 -19.34 -14.22 -10.71
CA PRO A 364 -20.47 -14.80 -9.98
C PRO A 364 -21.82 -14.23 -10.43
N ALA A 365 -22.90 -14.92 -10.09
CA ALA A 365 -24.27 -14.49 -10.40
C ALA A 365 -24.56 -13.08 -9.81
N ASN A 366 -25.39 -12.31 -10.52
CA ASN A 366 -25.81 -10.96 -10.13
C ASN A 366 -24.64 -9.94 -10.02
N THR A 367 -23.53 -10.21 -10.69
CA THR A 367 -22.38 -9.31 -10.78
C THR A 367 -21.96 -9.08 -12.24
N THR A 368 -21.17 -8.03 -12.46
CA THR A 368 -20.52 -7.78 -13.74
C THR A 368 -19.06 -7.43 -13.52
N ALA A 369 -18.20 -7.78 -14.47
CA ALA A 369 -16.81 -7.40 -14.43
C ALA A 369 -16.43 -6.52 -15.63
N THR A 370 -15.53 -5.54 -15.40
CA THR A 370 -14.81 -4.88 -16.47
C THR A 370 -13.46 -5.55 -16.63
N LEU A 371 -13.26 -6.24 -17.75
CA LEU A 371 -12.02 -6.97 -18.04
C LEU A 371 -11.09 -6.11 -18.90
N TYR A 372 -9.84 -5.97 -18.47
CA TYR A 372 -8.74 -5.33 -19.19
C TYR A 372 -7.71 -6.39 -19.58
N LEU A 373 -7.67 -6.78 -20.84
CA LEU A 373 -6.67 -7.73 -21.35
C LEU A 373 -5.57 -7.03 -22.13
N PRO A 374 -4.28 -7.30 -21.85
CA PRO A 374 -3.20 -6.79 -22.69
C PRO A 374 -3.35 -7.37 -24.12
N ALA A 375 -3.54 -6.49 -25.10
CA ALA A 375 -3.73 -6.89 -26.49
C ALA A 375 -3.36 -5.72 -27.42
N ALA A 376 -2.60 -6.01 -28.49
CA ALA A 376 -2.25 -5.01 -29.50
C ALA A 376 -3.50 -4.47 -30.21
N THR A 377 -4.47 -5.34 -30.49
CA THR A 377 -5.77 -4.99 -31.08
C THR A 377 -6.88 -5.81 -30.48
N PRO A 378 -8.13 -5.31 -30.45
CA PRO A 378 -9.28 -6.10 -29.98
C PRO A 378 -9.50 -7.38 -30.81
N ALA A 379 -9.21 -7.35 -32.10
CA ALA A 379 -9.36 -8.49 -33.00
C ALA A 379 -8.43 -9.68 -32.66
N ALA A 380 -7.34 -9.43 -31.93
CA ALA A 380 -6.41 -10.47 -31.49
C ALA A 380 -6.95 -11.29 -30.31
N VAL A 381 -7.99 -10.80 -29.61
CA VAL A 381 -8.56 -11.46 -28.44
C VAL A 381 -9.63 -12.45 -28.86
N LYS A 382 -9.47 -13.70 -28.43
CA LYS A 382 -10.48 -14.74 -28.61
C LYS A 382 -11.02 -15.20 -27.26
N GLU A 383 -12.32 -15.49 -27.21
CA GLU A 383 -12.98 -16.17 -26.09
C GLU A 383 -13.45 -17.54 -26.61
N SER A 384 -12.98 -18.63 -25.98
CA SER A 384 -13.27 -20.01 -26.38
C SER A 384 -13.07 -20.25 -27.89
N GLY A 385 -12.03 -19.62 -28.47
CA GLY A 385 -11.65 -19.75 -29.90
C GLY A 385 -12.41 -18.83 -30.87
N ARG A 386 -13.42 -18.07 -30.44
CA ARG A 386 -14.19 -17.09 -31.24
C ARG A 386 -13.66 -15.66 -31.00
N PRO A 387 -13.89 -14.71 -31.90
CA PRO A 387 -13.63 -13.31 -31.61
C PRO A 387 -14.34 -12.91 -30.31
N ALA A 388 -13.61 -12.30 -29.36
CA ALA A 388 -14.16 -12.06 -28.01
C ALA A 388 -15.42 -11.19 -28.02
N GLY A 389 -15.49 -10.18 -28.91
CA GLY A 389 -16.67 -9.30 -29.02
C GLY A 389 -17.96 -9.98 -29.56
N GLU A 390 -17.86 -11.21 -30.05
CA GLU A 390 -18.99 -12.02 -30.56
C GLU A 390 -19.40 -13.13 -29.58
N ALA A 391 -18.67 -13.25 -28.46
CA ALA A 391 -18.93 -14.30 -27.48
C ALA A 391 -20.10 -13.93 -26.57
N PRO A 392 -20.97 -14.90 -26.20
CA PRO A 392 -22.06 -14.64 -25.25
C PRO A 392 -21.55 -14.12 -23.90
N GLY A 393 -22.22 -13.11 -23.37
CA GLY A 393 -21.85 -12.50 -22.09
C GLY A 393 -20.57 -11.63 -22.13
N VAL A 394 -20.01 -11.37 -23.32
CA VAL A 394 -18.83 -10.52 -23.53
C VAL A 394 -19.20 -9.35 -24.43
N LYS A 395 -19.08 -8.14 -23.92
CA LYS A 395 -19.32 -6.91 -24.69
C LYS A 395 -18.03 -6.11 -24.79
N PHE A 396 -17.54 -5.89 -26.01
CA PHE A 396 -16.43 -4.97 -26.24
C PHE A 396 -16.84 -3.53 -25.88
N LEU A 397 -16.01 -2.85 -25.11
CA LEU A 397 -16.22 -1.47 -24.71
C LEU A 397 -15.30 -0.51 -25.47
N ARG A 398 -14.00 -0.75 -25.44
CA ARG A 398 -12.97 0.12 -26.03
C ARG A 398 -11.59 -0.55 -26.04
N HIS A 399 -10.67 0.10 -26.73
CA HIS A 399 -9.24 -0.22 -26.65
C HIS A 399 -8.50 1.00 -26.13
N GLU A 400 -7.73 0.83 -25.07
CA GLU A 400 -6.99 1.92 -24.45
C GLU A 400 -5.69 1.41 -23.82
N SER A 401 -4.63 2.20 -23.88
CA SER A 401 -3.34 1.92 -23.23
C SER A 401 -2.81 0.49 -23.48
N GLY A 402 -2.98 -0.01 -24.73
CA GLY A 402 -2.54 -1.36 -25.13
C GLY A 402 -3.38 -2.49 -24.53
N ARG A 403 -4.60 -2.21 -24.09
CA ARG A 403 -5.54 -3.18 -23.53
C ARG A 403 -6.87 -3.16 -24.28
N ALA A 404 -7.40 -4.33 -24.59
CA ALA A 404 -8.77 -4.49 -25.02
C ALA A 404 -9.67 -4.60 -23.77
N VAL A 405 -10.71 -3.76 -23.71
CA VAL A 405 -11.59 -3.63 -22.55
C VAL A 405 -12.96 -4.19 -22.87
N TYR A 406 -13.43 -5.11 -22.04
CA TYR A 406 -14.70 -5.80 -22.18
C TYR A 406 -15.53 -5.67 -20.90
N GLN A 407 -16.84 -5.64 -21.04
CA GLN A 407 -17.76 -5.95 -19.95
C GLN A 407 -18.09 -7.44 -20.01
N LEU A 408 -17.98 -8.11 -18.88
CA LEU A 408 -18.38 -9.50 -18.70
C LEU A 408 -19.63 -9.59 -17.86
N GLU A 409 -20.58 -10.40 -18.30
CA GLU A 409 -21.72 -10.83 -17.50
C GLU A 409 -21.35 -12.02 -16.60
N SER A 410 -22.29 -12.50 -15.78
CA SER A 410 -22.10 -13.69 -14.96
C SER A 410 -21.79 -14.91 -15.84
N GLY A 411 -20.73 -15.65 -15.48
CA GLY A 411 -20.30 -16.81 -16.27
C GLY A 411 -18.85 -17.20 -16.03
N SER A 412 -18.38 -18.16 -16.81
CA SER A 412 -16.98 -18.56 -16.86
C SER A 412 -16.46 -18.36 -18.28
N PHE A 413 -15.26 -17.78 -18.38
CA PHE A 413 -14.67 -17.33 -19.64
C PHE A 413 -13.25 -17.84 -19.79
N LEU A 414 -12.84 -18.09 -21.05
CA LEU A 414 -11.48 -18.50 -21.39
C LEU A 414 -10.97 -17.68 -22.59
N PHE A 415 -10.14 -16.70 -22.29
CA PHE A 415 -9.55 -15.83 -23.30
C PHE A 415 -8.17 -16.32 -23.74
N THR A 416 -7.84 -16.09 -25.00
CA THR A 416 -6.49 -16.25 -25.54
C THR A 416 -6.08 -14.99 -26.28
N VAL A 417 -4.84 -14.55 -26.05
CA VAL A 417 -4.27 -13.34 -26.64
C VAL A 417 -2.81 -13.60 -27.01
N PRO A 418 -2.34 -13.21 -28.21
CA PRO A 418 -0.93 -13.23 -28.51
C PRO A 418 -0.16 -12.31 -27.55
N VAL A 419 0.95 -12.80 -26.98
CA VAL A 419 1.88 -11.96 -26.18
C VAL A 419 2.66 -11.06 -27.13
N ILE A 420 2.74 -9.77 -26.80
CA ILE A 420 3.44 -8.75 -27.57
C ILE A 420 4.92 -8.75 -27.19
#